data_270cf801f12225718c23d6d77020b04c
#
_entry.id   270cf801f12225718c23d6d77020b04c
#
_cell.length_a   1.000
_cell.length_b   1.000
_cell.length_c   1.000
_cell.angle_alpha   90.00
_cell.angle_beta   90.00
_cell.angle_gamma   90.00
#
_symmetry.space_group_name_H-M   'P 1'
#
loop_
_entity.id
_entity.type
_entity.pdbx_description
1 polymer ?
#
loop_
_entity_poly.entity_id
_entity_poly.type
_entity_poly.pdbx_seq_one_letter_code
_entity_poly.pdbx_strand_id
1 'polypeptide(L)'
;MNARSANAVLKAYDVLVAQPVTARGLTAQERDAIVISAIINEQGHTLILSRFGDAQWDFRPFFDQANVSQSFKFINWDMSMPKALVDDCKAVAYAWFKRGMPRSRPPIASGITTFSVASVMPFIRWLDNLGISRFSDVRPIHISNYVHHCKNELKLRPLPLYGRLRVIDFLWVFAADTMFPLKNYPWGNSTLWRICGIGKTKGVDGANKNVGRTDIIPPDDLSKIFNHSESIVLAMKSELAVNGIGYHPSNDKVSAICRDAVLFIVSITSGMRNDAAIGIEVGAWRRELKDGVLFCWVSTIEHKTGKGRVEYLVPELTLDALELLGKYSVTIRKELEQEIRYLSRIADPDNPAEHLLRLEKARTDSKKLFLERHAPRGKF
;
A
#
# COMPACT_ATOMS: atom_id res chain seq x y z
N MET A 1 16.06 1.92 -24.33
CA MET A 1 14.68 1.36 -24.32
C MET A 1 14.62 0.34 -23.21
N ASN A 2 14.05 0.69 -22.06
CA ASN A 2 13.89 -0.24 -20.95
C ASN A 2 12.82 -1.26 -21.33
N ALA A 3 13.19 -2.53 -21.36
CA ALA A 3 12.26 -3.63 -21.49
C ALA A 3 11.24 -3.53 -20.36
N ARG A 4 10.03 -3.06 -20.64
CA ARG A 4 8.87 -3.20 -19.78
C ARG A 4 8.72 -4.69 -19.55
N SER A 5 8.63 -5.10 -18.27
CA SER A 5 8.35 -6.50 -17.96
C SER A 5 7.07 -6.89 -18.70
N ALA A 6 7.17 -7.91 -19.54
CA ALA A 6 6.13 -8.31 -20.48
C ALA A 6 4.85 -8.87 -19.85
N ASN A 7 4.62 -8.71 -18.55
CA ASN A 7 3.59 -9.38 -17.77
C ASN A 7 2.88 -8.49 -16.74
N ALA A 8 2.90 -7.17 -16.90
CA ALA A 8 2.04 -6.33 -16.06
C ALA A 8 0.68 -6.19 -16.76
N VAL A 9 -0.41 -6.40 -16.03
CA VAL A 9 -1.72 -5.93 -16.44
C VAL A 9 -1.56 -4.49 -16.86
N LEU A 10 -1.73 -4.20 -18.16
CA LEU A 10 -1.56 -2.87 -18.68
C LEU A 10 -2.64 -2.00 -18.06
N LYS A 11 -2.22 -1.04 -17.25
CA LYS A 11 -3.12 -0.01 -16.74
C LYS A 11 -3.70 0.70 -17.96
N ALA A 12 -5.00 0.87 -18.00
CA ALA A 12 -5.66 1.56 -19.10
C ALA A 12 -5.39 3.08 -19.01
N TYR A 13 -4.12 3.48 -19.15
CA TYR A 13 -3.69 4.87 -18.99
C TYR A 13 -4.42 5.83 -19.92
N ASP A 14 -4.61 5.44 -21.16
CA ASP A 14 -5.29 6.29 -22.17
C ASP A 14 -6.73 6.59 -21.74
N VAL A 15 -7.45 5.58 -21.24
CA VAL A 15 -8.80 5.76 -20.72
C VAL A 15 -8.81 6.67 -19.49
N LEU A 16 -7.85 6.50 -18.58
CA LEU A 16 -7.76 7.31 -17.37
C LEU A 16 -7.32 8.76 -17.68
N VAL A 17 -6.42 8.96 -18.62
CA VAL A 17 -5.98 10.31 -19.04
C VAL A 17 -7.12 11.06 -19.73
N ALA A 18 -7.95 10.39 -20.50
CA ALA A 18 -9.11 10.98 -21.19
C ALA A 18 -10.23 11.42 -20.23
N GLN A 19 -10.21 10.97 -18.94
CA GLN A 19 -11.23 11.40 -17.99
C GLN A 19 -11.08 12.88 -17.61
N PRO A 20 -12.18 13.58 -17.29
CA PRO A 20 -12.15 14.97 -16.82
C PRO A 20 -11.20 15.16 -15.64
N VAL A 21 -10.57 16.32 -15.53
CA VAL A 21 -9.67 16.63 -14.39
C VAL A 21 -10.42 17.02 -13.12
N THR A 22 -11.72 17.31 -13.23
CA THR A 22 -12.62 17.65 -12.11
C THR A 22 -14.00 17.06 -12.38
N ALA A 23 -14.69 16.68 -11.32
CA ALA A 23 -16.08 16.23 -11.38
C ALA A 23 -17.10 17.39 -11.34
N ARG A 24 -16.62 18.63 -11.13
CA ARG A 24 -17.47 19.82 -11.03
C ARG A 24 -17.97 20.25 -12.42
N GLY A 25 -19.22 20.71 -12.47
CA GLY A 25 -19.85 21.21 -13.69
C GLY A 25 -20.44 20.10 -14.58
N LEU A 26 -20.22 18.86 -14.26
CA LEU A 26 -20.82 17.70 -14.91
C LEU A 26 -22.22 17.44 -14.35
N THR A 27 -23.09 16.93 -15.20
CA THR A 27 -24.37 16.34 -14.75
C THR A 27 -24.10 15.14 -13.82
N ALA A 28 -25.08 14.73 -13.04
CA ALA A 28 -24.93 13.56 -12.15
C ALA A 28 -24.55 12.30 -12.96
N GLN A 29 -25.17 12.10 -14.12
CA GLN A 29 -24.89 10.95 -14.99
C GLN A 29 -23.47 10.96 -15.55
N GLU A 30 -22.99 12.12 -16.04
CA GLU A 30 -21.62 12.26 -16.57
C GLU A 30 -20.59 12.06 -15.46
N ARG A 31 -20.83 12.64 -14.28
CA ARG A 31 -19.96 12.49 -13.11
C ARG A 31 -19.88 11.03 -12.67
N ASP A 32 -21.02 10.38 -12.51
CA ASP A 32 -21.08 9.00 -12.01
C ASP A 32 -20.45 8.01 -13.03
N ALA A 33 -20.39 8.38 -14.32
CA ALA A 33 -19.76 7.62 -15.39
C ALA A 33 -18.22 7.76 -15.45
N ILE A 34 -17.61 8.73 -14.76
CA ILE A 34 -16.14 8.92 -14.74
C ILE A 34 -15.44 7.61 -14.33
N VAL A 35 -14.50 7.14 -15.15
CA VAL A 35 -13.72 5.94 -14.84
C VAL A 35 -12.63 6.27 -13.81
N ILE A 36 -12.66 5.60 -12.68
CA ILE A 36 -11.65 5.71 -11.61
C ILE A 36 -10.50 4.75 -11.87
N SER A 37 -10.82 3.52 -12.26
CA SER A 37 -9.83 2.49 -12.55
C SER A 37 -10.29 1.55 -13.65
N ALA A 38 -9.34 1.13 -14.45
CA ALA A 38 -9.54 0.19 -15.55
C ALA A 38 -8.23 -0.54 -15.84
N ILE A 39 -8.34 -1.71 -16.46
CA ILE A 39 -7.23 -2.53 -16.95
C ILE A 39 -7.45 -2.88 -18.42
N ILE A 40 -6.40 -3.32 -19.10
CA ILE A 40 -6.46 -3.80 -20.48
C ILE A 40 -6.18 -5.30 -20.45
N ASN A 41 -7.05 -6.09 -21.08
CA ASN A 41 -6.82 -7.53 -21.21
C ASN A 41 -5.81 -7.85 -22.34
N GLU A 42 -5.47 -9.14 -22.50
CA GLU A 42 -4.50 -9.62 -23.50
C GLU A 42 -4.95 -9.33 -24.95
N GLN A 43 -6.25 -9.17 -25.18
CA GLN A 43 -6.84 -8.83 -26.48
C GLN A 43 -6.89 -7.32 -26.73
N GLY A 44 -6.42 -6.50 -25.80
CA GLY A 44 -6.47 -5.04 -25.90
C GLY A 44 -7.81 -4.41 -25.48
N HIS A 45 -8.76 -5.17 -24.95
CA HIS A 45 -10.02 -4.63 -24.49
C HIS A 45 -9.91 -4.00 -23.11
N THR A 46 -10.52 -2.84 -22.93
CA THR A 46 -10.59 -2.15 -21.66
C THR A 46 -11.64 -2.76 -20.76
N LEU A 47 -11.25 -3.19 -19.57
CA LEU A 47 -12.14 -3.65 -18.51
C LEU A 47 -12.20 -2.59 -17.41
N ILE A 48 -13.36 -1.99 -17.20
CA ILE A 48 -13.57 -0.98 -16.17
C ILE A 48 -13.78 -1.68 -14.83
N LEU A 49 -13.00 -1.29 -13.81
CA LEU A 49 -13.07 -1.86 -12.47
C LEU A 49 -13.94 -1.02 -11.54
N SER A 50 -13.87 0.30 -11.66
CA SER A 50 -14.73 1.20 -10.89
C SER A 50 -14.96 2.53 -11.55
N ARG A 51 -16.11 3.12 -11.26
CA ARG A 51 -16.55 4.44 -11.69
C ARG A 51 -16.75 5.35 -10.48
N PHE A 52 -16.83 6.65 -10.74
CA PHE A 52 -17.06 7.65 -9.69
C PHE A 52 -18.36 7.38 -8.89
N GLY A 53 -19.44 7.00 -9.56
CA GLY A 53 -20.74 6.70 -8.95
C GLY A 53 -20.75 5.48 -8.04
N ASP A 54 -19.80 4.55 -8.21
CA ASP A 54 -19.79 3.27 -7.51
C ASP A 54 -19.61 3.44 -5.99
N ALA A 55 -20.23 2.56 -5.22
CA ALA A 55 -20.07 2.50 -3.77
C ALA A 55 -18.66 2.05 -3.36
N GLN A 56 -17.93 1.37 -4.24
CA GLN A 56 -16.56 0.95 -4.02
C GLN A 56 -15.68 1.40 -5.18
N TRP A 57 -14.56 2.02 -4.83
CA TRP A 57 -13.50 2.30 -5.80
C TRP A 57 -12.37 1.28 -5.66
N ASP A 58 -12.00 0.66 -6.76
CA ASP A 58 -10.97 -0.37 -6.85
C ASP A 58 -9.64 0.22 -7.33
N PHE A 59 -8.64 0.25 -6.46
CA PHE A 59 -7.30 0.74 -6.76
C PHE A 59 -6.27 -0.36 -6.97
N ARG A 60 -6.69 -1.64 -7.02
CA ARG A 60 -5.75 -2.77 -7.18
C ARG A 60 -4.71 -2.59 -8.28
N PRO A 61 -5.05 -2.09 -9.49
CA PRO A 61 -4.06 -1.91 -10.56
C PRO A 61 -2.95 -0.92 -10.26
N PHE A 62 -3.15 -0.05 -9.27
CA PHE A 62 -2.19 0.99 -8.90
C PHE A 62 -1.28 0.62 -7.73
N PHE A 63 -1.46 -0.59 -7.17
CA PHE A 63 -0.65 -1.07 -6.06
C PHE A 63 0.42 -2.04 -6.57
N ASP A 64 1.65 -1.55 -6.64
CA ASP A 64 2.82 -2.35 -7.03
C ASP A 64 3.50 -3.03 -5.80
N GLN A 65 3.05 -2.70 -4.57
CA GLN A 65 3.64 -3.21 -3.33
C GLN A 65 3.08 -4.59 -2.96
N ALA A 66 3.99 -5.51 -2.62
CA ALA A 66 3.64 -6.89 -2.31
C ALA A 66 2.91 -7.06 -0.96
N ASN A 67 3.21 -6.20 0.02
CA ASN A 67 2.80 -6.33 1.41
C ASN A 67 1.53 -5.54 1.80
N VAL A 68 0.77 -5.06 0.82
CA VAL A 68 -0.48 -4.34 1.09
C VAL A 68 -1.66 -5.29 1.11
N SER A 69 -2.39 -5.31 2.23
CA SER A 69 -3.63 -6.08 2.37
C SER A 69 -4.61 -5.76 1.24
N GLN A 70 -5.33 -6.77 0.75
CA GLN A 70 -6.32 -6.58 -0.33
C GLN A 70 -7.39 -5.56 0.07
N SER A 71 -7.89 -5.62 1.31
CA SER A 71 -8.90 -4.66 1.81
C SER A 71 -8.44 -3.21 1.75
N PHE A 72 -7.12 -2.97 1.78
CA PHE A 72 -6.55 -1.63 1.72
C PHE A 72 -6.47 -1.05 0.30
N LYS A 73 -6.70 -1.88 -0.71
CA LYS A 73 -6.69 -1.48 -2.13
C LYS A 73 -8.03 -0.96 -2.62
N PHE A 74 -9.02 -0.91 -1.75
CA PHE A 74 -10.36 -0.42 -2.04
C PHE A 74 -10.71 0.78 -1.18
N ILE A 75 -11.55 1.66 -1.72
CA ILE A 75 -12.28 2.66 -0.96
C ILE A 75 -13.73 2.25 -0.96
N ASN A 76 -14.27 1.92 0.21
CA ASN A 76 -15.69 1.69 0.39
C ASN A 76 -16.34 2.99 0.84
N TRP A 77 -17.13 3.59 -0.02
CA TRP A 77 -17.91 4.77 0.30
C TRP A 77 -19.17 4.36 1.05
N ASP A 78 -19.35 4.92 2.23
CA ASP A 78 -20.54 4.63 3.04
C ASP A 78 -21.75 5.38 2.45
N MET A 79 -22.51 4.69 1.62
CA MET A 79 -23.66 5.25 0.91
C MET A 79 -24.87 5.47 1.81
N SER A 80 -24.82 5.08 3.08
CA SER A 80 -25.84 5.41 4.09
C SER A 80 -25.69 6.84 4.63
N MET A 81 -24.49 7.45 4.43
CA MET A 81 -24.21 8.83 4.81
C MET A 81 -24.89 9.83 3.86
N PRO A 82 -25.08 11.09 4.28
CA PRO A 82 -25.67 12.14 3.42
C PRO A 82 -24.94 12.23 2.08
N LYS A 83 -25.67 12.03 0.99
CA LYS A 83 -25.12 11.94 -0.36
C LYS A 83 -24.23 13.13 -0.73
N ALA A 84 -24.62 14.36 -0.32
CA ALA A 84 -23.83 15.55 -0.62
C ALA A 84 -22.44 15.54 0.05
N LEU A 85 -22.32 15.01 1.27
CA LEU A 85 -21.03 14.84 1.94
C LEU A 85 -20.17 13.80 1.24
N VAL A 86 -20.75 12.65 0.86
CA VAL A 86 -20.06 11.59 0.16
C VAL A 86 -19.59 12.05 -1.22
N ASP A 87 -20.46 12.67 -2.00
CA ASP A 87 -20.15 13.15 -3.35
C ASP A 87 -19.04 14.20 -3.35
N ASP A 88 -19.08 15.16 -2.42
CA ASP A 88 -18.02 16.16 -2.29
C ASP A 88 -16.69 15.53 -1.85
N CYS A 89 -16.71 14.55 -0.94
CA CYS A 89 -15.51 13.80 -0.58
C CYS A 89 -14.94 12.97 -1.75
N LYS A 90 -15.80 12.33 -2.54
CA LYS A 90 -15.41 11.66 -3.80
C LYS A 90 -14.76 12.66 -4.76
N ALA A 91 -15.35 13.84 -4.93
CA ALA A 91 -14.82 14.88 -5.81
C ALA A 91 -13.42 15.36 -5.35
N VAL A 92 -13.23 15.57 -4.05
CA VAL A 92 -11.93 15.93 -3.47
C VAL A 92 -10.90 14.81 -3.66
N ALA A 93 -11.26 13.56 -3.36
CA ALA A 93 -10.39 12.41 -3.54
C ALA A 93 -9.98 12.22 -5.01
N TYR A 94 -10.93 12.37 -5.93
CA TYR A 94 -10.72 12.31 -7.37
C TYR A 94 -9.80 13.43 -7.87
N ALA A 95 -10.09 14.66 -7.50
CA ALA A 95 -9.28 15.83 -7.88
C ALA A 95 -7.84 15.70 -7.39
N TRP A 96 -7.66 15.23 -6.16
CA TRP A 96 -6.33 14.95 -5.62
C TRP A 96 -5.63 13.81 -6.34
N PHE A 97 -6.33 12.73 -6.66
CA PHE A 97 -5.79 11.60 -7.42
C PHE A 97 -5.31 12.03 -8.82
N LYS A 98 -6.06 12.89 -9.49
CA LYS A 98 -5.76 13.36 -10.86
C LYS A 98 -4.66 14.42 -10.90
N ARG A 99 -4.67 15.38 -9.99
CA ARG A 99 -3.84 16.60 -10.06
C ARG A 99 -2.78 16.72 -8.98
N GLY A 100 -2.94 15.99 -7.88
CA GLY A 100 -2.14 16.21 -6.68
C GLY A 100 -2.56 17.46 -5.90
N MET A 101 -1.88 17.73 -4.80
CA MET A 101 -1.97 19.01 -4.09
C MET A 101 -1.27 20.12 -4.88
N PRO A 102 -1.65 21.39 -4.71
CA PRO A 102 -0.93 22.49 -5.33
C PRO A 102 0.58 22.38 -5.11
N ARG A 103 1.37 22.46 -6.19
CA ARG A 103 2.83 22.32 -6.20
C ARG A 103 3.37 20.95 -5.76
N SER A 104 2.54 19.90 -5.78
CA SER A 104 3.01 18.54 -5.53
C SER A 104 2.54 17.58 -6.60
N ARG A 105 3.22 16.44 -6.70
CA ARG A 105 2.82 15.36 -7.62
C ARG A 105 1.50 14.72 -7.16
N PRO A 106 0.71 14.14 -8.08
CA PRO A 106 -0.40 13.28 -7.71
C PRO A 106 0.06 12.20 -6.71
N PRO A 107 -0.81 11.86 -5.75
CA PRO A 107 -0.48 10.83 -4.77
C PRO A 107 -0.43 9.45 -5.41
N ILE A 108 0.29 8.55 -4.78
CA ILE A 108 0.16 7.12 -5.06
C ILE A 108 -1.16 6.58 -4.49
N ALA A 109 -1.65 5.46 -5.04
CA ALA A 109 -2.95 4.87 -4.66
C ALA A 109 -3.11 4.65 -3.15
N SER A 110 -2.06 4.19 -2.45
CA SER A 110 -2.09 4.00 -1.00
C SER A 110 -2.33 5.31 -0.23
N GLY A 111 -1.92 6.45 -0.77
CA GLY A 111 -2.22 7.76 -0.19
C GLY A 111 -3.72 8.08 -0.24
N ILE A 112 -4.37 7.77 -1.38
CA ILE A 112 -5.81 7.99 -1.57
C ILE A 112 -6.63 7.07 -0.66
N THR A 113 -6.32 5.77 -0.64
CA THR A 113 -7.07 4.80 0.18
C THR A 113 -6.91 5.09 1.67
N THR A 114 -5.68 5.39 2.13
CA THR A 114 -5.42 5.79 3.52
C THR A 114 -6.19 7.06 3.90
N PHE A 115 -6.18 8.07 3.04
CA PHE A 115 -6.90 9.32 3.27
C PHE A 115 -8.39 9.07 3.43
N SER A 116 -9.01 8.28 2.55
CA SER A 116 -10.44 8.02 2.59
C SER A 116 -10.84 7.28 3.86
N VAL A 117 -10.10 6.23 4.26
CA VAL A 117 -10.42 5.43 5.46
C VAL A 117 -10.08 6.17 6.76
N ALA A 118 -8.89 6.77 6.83
CA ALA A 118 -8.39 7.35 8.09
C ALA A 118 -8.89 8.77 8.35
N SER A 119 -9.26 9.52 7.33
CA SER A 119 -9.61 10.93 7.44
C SER A 119 -11.06 11.21 7.05
N VAL A 120 -11.46 10.82 5.82
CA VAL A 120 -12.79 11.17 5.26
C VAL A 120 -13.91 10.51 6.04
N MET A 121 -13.92 9.18 6.10
CA MET A 121 -15.04 8.43 6.71
C MET A 121 -15.34 8.81 8.16
N PRO A 122 -14.33 8.95 9.05
CA PRO A 122 -14.61 9.40 10.40
C PRO A 122 -15.17 10.82 10.50
N PHE A 123 -14.76 11.73 9.59
CA PHE A 123 -15.24 13.11 9.62
C PHE A 123 -16.70 13.21 9.16
N ILE A 124 -17.06 12.55 8.04
CA ILE A 124 -18.45 12.59 7.57
C ILE A 124 -19.41 11.93 8.55
N ARG A 125 -19.02 10.80 9.18
CA ARG A 125 -19.82 10.16 10.23
C ARG A 125 -20.02 11.09 11.44
N TRP A 126 -18.99 11.82 11.82
CA TRP A 126 -19.10 12.79 12.90
C TRP A 126 -20.05 13.95 12.56
N LEU A 127 -20.00 14.46 11.31
CA LEU A 127 -20.92 15.49 10.81
C LEU A 127 -22.37 14.97 10.74
N ASP A 128 -22.57 13.76 10.26
CA ASP A 128 -23.89 13.11 10.17
C ASP A 128 -24.53 12.97 11.55
N ASN A 129 -23.77 12.56 12.57
CA ASN A 129 -24.23 12.50 13.95
C ASN A 129 -24.68 13.88 14.50
N LEU A 130 -24.21 14.97 13.91
CA LEU A 130 -24.66 16.34 14.22
C LEU A 130 -25.80 16.83 13.35
N GLY A 131 -26.33 15.99 12.45
CA GLY A 131 -27.37 16.34 11.49
C GLY A 131 -26.88 17.27 10.36
N ILE A 132 -25.57 17.33 10.13
CA ILE A 132 -24.99 18.18 9.08
C ILE A 132 -24.85 17.35 7.80
N SER A 133 -25.57 17.75 6.76
CA SER A 133 -25.64 17.03 5.49
C SER A 133 -24.84 17.67 4.34
N ARG A 134 -24.25 18.85 4.53
CA ARG A 134 -23.45 19.60 3.53
C ARG A 134 -22.27 20.28 4.16
N PHE A 135 -21.14 20.37 3.48
CA PHE A 135 -19.96 21.09 4.00
C PHE A 135 -20.18 22.60 4.07
N SER A 136 -21.06 23.18 3.24
CA SER A 136 -21.45 24.60 3.34
C SER A 136 -22.13 24.97 4.65
N ASP A 137 -22.65 24.00 5.39
CA ASP A 137 -23.33 24.19 6.68
C ASP A 137 -22.37 23.99 7.88
N VAL A 138 -21.14 23.54 7.60
CA VAL A 138 -20.10 23.41 8.62
C VAL A 138 -19.61 24.80 9.05
N ARG A 139 -19.73 25.07 10.34
CA ARG A 139 -19.28 26.33 10.99
C ARG A 139 -17.94 26.08 11.73
N PRO A 140 -17.15 27.13 12.00
CA PRO A 140 -15.91 27.03 12.75
C PRO A 140 -16.02 26.26 14.07
N ILE A 141 -17.16 26.42 14.78
CA ILE A 141 -17.41 25.70 16.04
C ILE A 141 -17.46 24.16 15.83
N HIS A 142 -18.04 23.69 14.72
CA HIS A 142 -18.08 22.27 14.42
C HIS A 142 -16.67 21.71 14.20
N ILE A 143 -15.81 22.45 13.51
CA ILE A 143 -14.41 22.06 13.31
C ILE A 143 -13.66 22.03 14.63
N SER A 144 -13.83 23.07 15.48
CA SER A 144 -13.21 23.15 16.81
C SER A 144 -13.63 21.97 17.69
N ASN A 145 -14.92 21.63 17.68
CA ASN A 145 -15.43 20.47 18.43
C ASN A 145 -14.89 19.14 17.90
N TYR A 146 -14.74 18.98 16.58
CA TYR A 146 -14.11 17.79 16.01
C TYR A 146 -12.64 17.67 16.40
N VAL A 147 -11.89 18.77 16.38
CA VAL A 147 -10.51 18.81 16.87
C VAL A 147 -10.43 18.42 18.33
N HIS A 148 -11.34 18.97 19.17
CA HIS A 148 -11.43 18.62 20.59
C HIS A 148 -11.71 17.14 20.80
N HIS A 149 -12.71 16.60 20.11
CA HIS A 149 -13.04 15.18 20.10
C HIS A 149 -11.82 14.32 19.75
N CYS A 150 -11.13 14.63 18.66
CA CYS A 150 -9.95 13.88 18.25
C CYS A 150 -8.79 13.93 19.26
N LYS A 151 -8.58 15.11 19.89
CA LYS A 151 -7.49 15.30 20.86
C LYS A 151 -7.78 14.69 22.24
N ASN A 152 -8.97 14.98 22.78
CA ASN A 152 -9.26 14.78 24.18
C ASN A 152 -10.05 13.51 24.46
N GLU A 153 -10.98 13.14 23.56
CA GLU A 153 -11.78 11.93 23.71
C GLU A 153 -11.06 10.74 23.05
N LEU A 154 -10.63 10.86 21.78
CA LEU A 154 -9.88 9.81 21.10
C LEU A 154 -8.40 9.79 21.47
N LYS A 155 -7.88 10.81 22.15
CA LYS A 155 -6.48 10.94 22.60
C LYS A 155 -5.45 10.67 21.50
N LEU A 156 -5.73 11.16 20.28
CA LEU A 156 -4.85 10.95 19.14
C LEU A 156 -3.53 11.69 19.32
N ARG A 157 -2.43 10.97 19.09
CA ARG A 157 -1.08 11.55 19.02
C ARG A 157 -0.96 12.50 17.81
N PRO A 158 0.03 13.41 17.78
CA PRO A 158 0.17 14.44 16.75
C PRO A 158 0.06 13.96 15.30
N LEU A 159 0.74 12.89 14.89
CA LEU A 159 0.70 12.39 13.52
C LEU A 159 -0.62 11.69 13.16
N PRO A 160 -1.18 10.77 13.97
CA PRO A 160 -2.54 10.28 13.79
C PRO A 160 -3.59 11.40 13.75
N LEU A 161 -3.47 12.41 14.61
CA LEU A 161 -4.35 13.59 14.60
C LEU A 161 -4.26 14.35 13.27
N TYR A 162 -3.05 14.62 12.80
CA TYR A 162 -2.83 15.24 11.49
C TYR A 162 -3.48 14.41 10.36
N GLY A 163 -3.24 13.10 10.36
CA GLY A 163 -3.88 12.18 9.41
C GLY A 163 -5.41 12.27 9.45
N ARG A 164 -5.99 12.34 10.66
CA ARG A 164 -7.43 12.42 10.90
C ARG A 164 -8.03 13.73 10.39
N LEU A 165 -7.37 14.85 10.59
CA LEU A 165 -7.87 16.18 10.26
C LEU A 165 -7.60 16.61 8.81
N ARG A 166 -6.79 15.87 8.05
CA ARG A 166 -6.41 16.22 6.66
C ARG A 166 -7.59 16.44 5.73
N VAL A 167 -8.70 15.74 5.94
CA VAL A 167 -9.91 15.91 5.11
C VAL A 167 -10.39 17.35 5.12
N ILE A 168 -10.34 18.02 6.26
CA ILE A 168 -10.80 19.41 6.41
C ILE A 168 -9.91 20.35 5.59
N ASP A 169 -8.59 20.14 5.63
CA ASP A 169 -7.64 20.90 4.83
C ASP A 169 -7.84 20.66 3.32
N PHE A 170 -8.12 19.43 2.93
CA PHE A 170 -8.37 19.05 1.53
C PHE A 170 -9.70 19.62 1.02
N LEU A 171 -10.76 19.59 1.82
CA LEU A 171 -12.04 20.24 1.48
C LEU A 171 -11.88 21.74 1.22
N TRP A 172 -10.97 22.39 1.93
CA TRP A 172 -10.63 23.78 1.67
C TRP A 172 -9.80 23.96 0.39
N VAL A 173 -8.73 23.19 0.24
CA VAL A 173 -7.82 23.28 -0.93
C VAL A 173 -8.55 22.95 -2.24
N PHE A 174 -9.42 21.96 -2.22
CA PHE A 174 -10.20 21.52 -3.38
C PHE A 174 -11.64 22.07 -3.35
N ALA A 175 -11.88 23.19 -2.67
CA ALA A 175 -13.21 23.81 -2.59
C ALA A 175 -13.85 24.07 -3.97
N ALA A 176 -13.01 24.38 -4.97
CA ALA A 176 -13.46 24.57 -6.35
C ALA A 176 -13.99 23.27 -7.01
N ASP A 177 -13.71 22.10 -6.47
CA ASP A 177 -14.16 20.81 -7.01
C ASP A 177 -15.43 20.29 -6.31
N THR A 178 -15.81 20.87 -5.15
CA THR A 178 -16.98 20.48 -4.37
C THR A 178 -18.23 21.24 -4.80
N MET A 179 -19.39 20.64 -4.57
CA MET A 179 -20.69 21.29 -4.82
C MET A 179 -21.08 22.23 -3.66
N PHE A 180 -20.74 21.84 -2.43
CA PHE A 180 -21.09 22.56 -1.21
C PHE A 180 -19.82 22.89 -0.40
N PRO A 181 -18.96 23.81 -0.88
CA PRO A 181 -17.67 24.07 -0.25
C PRO A 181 -17.79 24.64 1.15
N LEU A 182 -16.75 24.46 1.95
CA LEU A 182 -16.62 25.17 3.23
C LEU A 182 -16.64 26.68 3.01
N LYS A 183 -17.46 27.41 3.77
CA LYS A 183 -17.60 28.89 3.64
C LYS A 183 -16.46 29.66 4.31
N ASN A 184 -15.84 29.06 5.32
CA ASN A 184 -14.83 29.74 6.13
C ASN A 184 -13.54 28.93 6.15
N TYR A 185 -12.41 29.62 6.22
CA TYR A 185 -11.13 28.96 6.42
C TYR A 185 -11.15 28.15 7.74
N PRO A 186 -10.87 26.85 7.69
CA PRO A 186 -11.14 25.96 8.80
C PRO A 186 -10.28 26.20 10.05
N TRP A 187 -9.10 26.81 9.88
CA TRP A 187 -8.12 26.92 10.95
C TRP A 187 -8.00 28.32 11.56
N GLY A 188 -8.81 29.26 11.14
CA GLY A 188 -8.75 30.67 11.62
C GLY A 188 -7.36 31.26 11.39
N ASN A 189 -6.71 31.75 12.45
CA ASN A 189 -5.36 32.32 12.40
C ASN A 189 -4.25 31.26 12.57
N SER A 190 -4.57 29.97 12.45
CA SER A 190 -3.63 28.86 12.66
C SER A 190 -3.42 28.04 11.37
N THR A 191 -2.76 26.92 11.48
CA THR A 191 -2.58 25.92 10.43
C THR A 191 -2.82 24.54 11.00
N LEU A 192 -3.18 23.58 10.14
CA LEU A 192 -3.34 22.19 10.55
C LEU A 192 -2.12 21.66 11.33
N TRP A 193 -0.90 21.99 10.90
CA TRP A 193 0.34 21.60 11.57
C TRP A 193 0.43 22.10 13.01
N ARG A 194 0.14 23.40 13.22
CA ARG A 194 0.13 24.00 14.57
C ARG A 194 -0.95 23.39 15.45
N ILE A 195 -2.15 23.18 14.90
CA ILE A 195 -3.26 22.55 15.63
C ILE A 195 -2.87 21.14 16.09
N CYS A 196 -2.14 20.39 15.27
CA CYS A 196 -1.65 19.05 15.62
C CYS A 196 -0.40 19.07 16.52
N GLY A 197 0.18 20.21 16.83
CA GLY A 197 1.42 20.30 17.60
C GLY A 197 2.66 19.79 16.85
N ILE A 198 2.63 19.87 15.49
CA ILE A 198 3.73 19.44 14.63
C ILE A 198 4.47 20.68 14.14
N GLY A 199 5.73 20.88 14.54
CA GLY A 199 6.55 22.01 14.11
C GLY A 199 7.04 21.86 12.68
N LYS A 200 7.15 22.98 11.95
CA LYS A 200 7.71 23.02 10.58
C LYS A 200 9.23 22.85 10.54
N THR A 201 9.93 23.20 11.59
CA THR A 201 11.40 23.22 11.66
C THR A 201 11.92 22.14 12.60
N LYS A 202 12.79 21.29 12.07
CA LYS A 202 13.58 20.37 12.90
C LYS A 202 14.38 21.20 13.91
N GLY A 203 13.98 21.18 15.18
CA GLY A 203 14.80 21.70 16.26
C GLY A 203 14.28 22.88 17.06
N VAL A 204 13.10 23.44 16.75
CA VAL A 204 12.56 24.59 17.56
C VAL A 204 11.87 24.12 18.83
N ASP A 205 11.22 22.95 18.82
CA ASP A 205 10.62 22.35 20.03
C ASP A 205 11.16 20.93 20.21
N GLY A 206 11.84 20.67 21.32
CA GLY A 206 12.43 19.35 21.63
C GLY A 206 11.42 18.19 21.60
N ALA A 207 10.13 18.48 21.76
CA ALA A 207 9.03 17.51 21.64
C ALA A 207 8.83 16.95 20.23
N ASN A 208 9.26 17.67 19.18
CA ASN A 208 9.00 17.27 17.78
C ASN A 208 10.08 16.38 17.16
N LYS A 209 11.24 16.22 17.80
CA LYS A 209 12.34 15.39 17.28
C LYS A 209 11.98 13.91 17.16
N ASN A 210 11.04 13.44 17.98
CA ASN A 210 10.69 12.02 18.08
C ASN A 210 9.28 11.71 17.55
N VAL A 211 8.54 12.70 17.03
CA VAL A 211 7.22 12.47 16.46
C VAL A 211 7.33 11.60 15.21
N GLY A 212 6.75 10.40 15.25
CA GLY A 212 6.75 9.44 14.15
C GLY A 212 8.04 8.64 13.99
N ARG A 213 8.98 8.69 14.94
CA ARG A 213 10.10 7.75 15.00
C ARG A 213 9.66 6.50 15.75
N THR A 214 9.97 5.35 15.18
CA THR A 214 9.93 4.06 15.88
C THR A 214 11.07 4.04 16.88
N ASP A 215 10.83 3.56 18.09
CA ASP A 215 11.86 3.37 19.08
C ASP A 215 12.94 2.42 18.55
N ILE A 216 14.18 2.73 18.86
CA ILE A 216 15.32 1.89 18.46
C ILE A 216 15.27 0.64 19.33
N ILE A 217 15.36 -0.53 18.70
CA ILE A 217 15.51 -1.80 19.42
C ILE A 217 16.84 -1.75 20.19
N PRO A 218 16.84 -2.01 21.51
CA PRO A 218 18.09 -2.04 22.28
C PRO A 218 19.11 -3.00 21.65
N PRO A 219 20.41 -2.69 21.65
CA PRO A 219 21.44 -3.53 21.04
C PRO A 219 21.44 -4.98 21.53
N ASP A 220 21.22 -5.19 22.84
CA ASP A 220 21.18 -6.53 23.44
C ASP A 220 19.98 -7.34 22.93
N ASP A 221 18.82 -6.71 22.78
CA ASP A 221 17.62 -7.39 22.25
C ASP A 221 17.79 -7.65 20.75
N LEU A 222 18.38 -6.71 20.01
CA LEU A 222 18.69 -6.89 18.61
C LEU A 222 19.65 -8.08 18.41
N SER A 223 20.70 -8.19 19.24
CA SER A 223 21.64 -9.32 19.21
C SER A 223 20.97 -10.65 19.51
N LYS A 224 20.07 -10.69 20.50
CA LYS A 224 19.30 -11.92 20.84
C LYS A 224 18.43 -12.37 19.65
N ILE A 225 17.70 -11.42 19.03
CA ILE A 225 16.84 -11.72 17.89
C ILE A 225 17.69 -12.20 16.70
N PHE A 226 18.84 -11.56 16.44
CA PHE A 226 19.75 -11.95 15.37
C PHE A 226 20.28 -13.36 15.57
N ASN A 227 20.85 -13.66 16.74
CA ASN A 227 21.40 -14.97 17.08
C ASN A 227 20.31 -16.06 17.02
N HIS A 228 19.09 -15.75 17.45
CA HIS A 228 17.96 -16.68 17.33
C HIS A 228 17.61 -16.95 15.86
N SER A 229 17.53 -15.89 15.02
CA SER A 229 17.25 -16.04 13.59
C SER A 229 18.33 -16.82 12.87
N GLU A 230 19.60 -16.56 13.19
CA GLU A 230 20.74 -17.31 12.66
C GLU A 230 20.68 -18.79 13.06
N SER A 231 20.39 -19.08 14.34
CA SER A 231 20.25 -20.47 14.82
C SER A 231 19.15 -21.24 14.10
N ILE A 232 18.03 -20.58 13.78
CA ILE A 232 16.95 -21.15 12.97
C ILE A 232 17.48 -21.51 11.56
N VAL A 233 18.15 -20.58 10.89
CA VAL A 233 18.69 -20.78 9.54
C VAL A 233 19.69 -21.93 9.52
N LEU A 234 20.61 -22.01 10.49
CA LEU A 234 21.60 -23.08 10.60
C LEU A 234 20.94 -24.44 10.86
N ALA A 235 19.97 -24.52 11.80
CA ALA A 235 19.23 -25.74 12.08
C ALA A 235 18.48 -26.25 10.84
N MET A 236 17.81 -25.37 10.11
CA MET A 236 17.07 -25.73 8.90
C MET A 236 17.99 -26.11 7.74
N LYS A 237 19.16 -25.47 7.64
CA LYS A 237 20.18 -25.85 6.66
C LYS A 237 20.69 -27.26 6.93
N SER A 238 20.91 -27.61 8.20
CA SER A 238 21.32 -28.96 8.63
C SER A 238 20.22 -29.99 8.35
N GLU A 239 18.97 -29.67 8.62
CA GLU A 239 17.81 -30.53 8.31
C GLU A 239 17.72 -30.85 6.81
N LEU A 240 17.89 -29.86 5.95
CA LEU A 240 17.94 -30.07 4.50
C LEU A 240 19.11 -30.93 4.06
N ALA A 241 20.26 -30.80 4.70
CA ALA A 241 21.43 -31.64 4.38
C ALA A 241 21.19 -33.13 4.72
N VAL A 242 20.50 -33.39 5.83
CA VAL A 242 20.15 -34.76 6.26
C VAL A 242 19.05 -35.37 5.37
N ASN A 243 18.02 -34.61 5.04
CA ASN A 243 16.88 -35.11 4.27
C ASN A 243 17.11 -35.13 2.75
N GLY A 244 18.21 -34.52 2.28
CA GLY A 244 18.66 -34.59 0.89
C GLY A 244 17.98 -33.63 -0.08
N ILE A 245 18.41 -33.68 -1.34
CA ILE A 245 17.88 -32.91 -2.45
C ILE A 245 16.46 -33.38 -2.74
N GLY A 246 15.49 -32.45 -2.63
CA GLY A 246 14.06 -32.76 -2.89
C GLY A 246 13.20 -32.82 -1.63
N TYR A 247 13.80 -32.69 -0.44
CA TYR A 247 13.02 -32.48 0.76
C TYR A 247 12.31 -31.13 0.71
N HIS A 248 11.00 -31.16 0.79
CA HIS A 248 10.14 -30.00 0.83
C HIS A 248 9.24 -30.13 2.06
N PRO A 249 9.45 -29.33 3.10
CA PRO A 249 8.61 -29.39 4.28
C PRO A 249 7.16 -29.08 3.89
N SER A 250 6.28 -30.01 4.22
CA SER A 250 4.83 -29.83 4.03
C SER A 250 4.19 -28.97 5.12
N ASN A 251 4.96 -28.61 6.14
CA ASN A 251 4.46 -27.89 7.30
C ASN A 251 4.58 -26.38 7.10
N ASP A 252 3.44 -25.72 6.93
CA ASP A 252 3.36 -24.26 6.75
C ASP A 252 3.96 -23.46 7.92
N LYS A 253 3.92 -23.99 9.14
CA LYS A 253 4.53 -23.35 10.32
C LYS A 253 6.06 -23.33 10.21
N VAL A 254 6.67 -24.40 9.75
CA VAL A 254 8.12 -24.47 9.55
C VAL A 254 8.56 -23.50 8.45
N SER A 255 7.82 -23.46 7.36
CA SER A 255 8.07 -22.50 6.26
C SER A 255 7.92 -21.04 6.73
N ALA A 256 6.94 -20.76 7.58
CA ALA A 256 6.73 -19.43 8.16
C ALA A 256 7.88 -19.02 9.09
N ILE A 257 8.34 -19.92 9.96
CA ILE A 257 9.48 -19.69 10.86
C ILE A 257 10.75 -19.39 10.05
N CYS A 258 11.02 -20.17 9.00
CA CYS A 258 12.14 -19.94 8.08
C CYS A 258 12.02 -18.54 7.43
N ARG A 259 10.87 -18.25 6.88
CA ARG A 259 10.61 -16.97 6.20
C ARG A 259 10.86 -15.77 7.13
N ASP A 260 10.36 -15.83 8.36
CA ASP A 260 10.45 -14.72 9.30
C ASP A 260 11.90 -14.53 9.79
N ALA A 261 12.63 -15.61 10.04
CA ALA A 261 14.05 -15.56 10.37
C ALA A 261 14.89 -14.97 9.22
N VAL A 262 14.66 -15.43 7.99
CA VAL A 262 15.35 -14.91 6.80
C VAL A 262 15.01 -13.45 6.55
N LEU A 263 13.74 -13.04 6.68
CA LEU A 263 13.32 -11.65 6.51
C LEU A 263 14.03 -10.74 7.54
N PHE A 264 14.17 -11.19 8.78
CA PHE A 264 14.89 -10.43 9.80
C PHE A 264 16.36 -10.28 9.44
N ILE A 265 17.06 -11.37 9.07
CA ILE A 265 18.47 -11.34 8.65
C ILE A 265 18.67 -10.40 7.46
N VAL A 266 17.85 -10.51 6.42
CA VAL A 266 17.91 -9.63 5.25
C VAL A 266 17.72 -8.16 5.65
N SER A 267 16.73 -7.87 6.49
CA SER A 267 16.41 -6.50 6.89
C SER A 267 17.55 -5.86 7.67
N ILE A 268 18.15 -6.58 8.61
CA ILE A 268 19.20 -6.04 9.49
C ILE A 268 20.55 -5.90 8.77
N THR A 269 20.88 -6.83 7.89
CA THR A 269 22.16 -6.85 7.18
C THR A 269 22.22 -5.91 5.99
N SER A 270 21.07 -5.62 5.37
CA SER A 270 20.99 -4.77 4.18
C SER A 270 20.48 -3.35 4.45
N GLY A 271 19.75 -3.13 5.54
CA GLY A 271 19.03 -1.88 5.79
C GLY A 271 17.90 -1.62 4.77
N MET A 272 17.46 -2.63 4.03
CA MET A 272 16.36 -2.54 3.07
C MET A 272 15.06 -2.12 3.77
N ARG A 273 14.22 -1.37 3.04
CA ARG A 273 12.84 -1.19 3.48
C ARG A 273 12.07 -2.50 3.37
N ASN A 274 11.08 -2.68 4.24
CA ASN A 274 10.30 -3.91 4.31
C ASN A 274 9.66 -4.30 2.96
N ASP A 275 9.13 -3.34 2.20
CA ASP A 275 8.56 -3.57 0.87
C ASP A 275 9.62 -4.06 -0.14
N ALA A 276 10.83 -3.53 -0.09
CA ALA A 276 11.94 -3.96 -0.93
C ALA A 276 12.44 -5.37 -0.52
N ALA A 277 12.56 -5.65 0.77
CA ALA A 277 12.96 -6.96 1.27
C ALA A 277 11.95 -8.07 0.89
N ILE A 278 10.66 -7.85 1.12
CA ILE A 278 9.59 -8.79 0.72
C ILE A 278 9.48 -8.89 -0.81
N GLY A 279 9.88 -7.84 -1.53
CA GLY A 279 9.90 -7.78 -2.98
C GLY A 279 11.01 -8.59 -3.66
N ILE A 280 11.97 -9.17 -2.92
CA ILE A 280 13.06 -9.96 -3.49
C ILE A 280 12.50 -11.13 -4.29
N GLU A 281 13.00 -11.27 -5.52
CA GLU A 281 12.65 -12.37 -6.41
C GLU A 281 13.62 -13.55 -6.23
N VAL A 282 13.17 -14.73 -6.59
CA VAL A 282 14.01 -15.93 -6.56
C VAL A 282 15.20 -15.77 -7.51
N GLY A 283 16.40 -16.03 -7.00
CA GLY A 283 17.63 -15.89 -7.78
C GLY A 283 18.10 -14.45 -7.96
N ALA A 284 17.47 -13.46 -7.29
CA ALA A 284 17.88 -12.07 -7.37
C ALA A 284 19.10 -11.77 -6.48
N TRP A 285 20.04 -12.70 -6.39
CA TRP A 285 21.29 -12.54 -5.64
C TRP A 285 22.44 -13.17 -6.38
N ARG A 286 23.66 -12.72 -6.09
CA ARG A 286 24.90 -13.27 -6.68
C ARG A 286 26.08 -13.15 -5.73
N ARG A 287 27.04 -14.06 -5.92
CA ARG A 287 28.37 -14.00 -5.35
C ARG A 287 29.36 -13.57 -6.44
N GLU A 288 30.27 -12.68 -6.11
CA GLU A 288 31.30 -12.17 -7.02
C GLU A 288 32.64 -12.21 -6.31
N LEU A 289 33.60 -12.98 -6.82
CA LEU A 289 34.97 -13.01 -6.31
C LEU A 289 35.79 -11.98 -7.10
N LYS A 290 36.32 -10.97 -6.40
CA LYS A 290 37.16 -9.93 -7.00
C LYS A 290 38.38 -9.69 -6.11
N ASP A 291 39.55 -9.81 -6.69
CA ASP A 291 40.83 -9.62 -6.01
C ASP A 291 40.95 -10.45 -4.71
N GLY A 292 40.44 -11.69 -4.73
CA GLY A 292 40.45 -12.59 -3.57
C GLY A 292 39.36 -12.28 -2.51
N VAL A 293 38.57 -11.24 -2.69
CA VAL A 293 37.49 -10.85 -1.78
C VAL A 293 36.14 -11.27 -2.34
N LEU A 294 35.33 -11.94 -1.52
CA LEU A 294 33.98 -12.35 -1.88
C LEU A 294 32.97 -11.22 -1.62
N PHE A 295 32.33 -10.75 -2.67
CA PHE A 295 31.22 -9.78 -2.60
C PHE A 295 29.90 -10.49 -2.82
N CYS A 296 28.94 -10.23 -1.95
CA CYS A 296 27.59 -10.79 -2.00
C CYS A 296 26.56 -9.70 -2.25
N TRP A 297 25.76 -9.88 -3.30
CA TRP A 297 24.80 -8.86 -3.74
C TRP A 297 23.39 -9.40 -3.75
N VAL A 298 22.44 -8.56 -3.32
CA VAL A 298 21.00 -8.82 -3.45
C VAL A 298 20.36 -7.67 -4.24
N SER A 299 19.59 -8.04 -5.27
CA SER A 299 18.89 -7.11 -6.15
C SER A 299 17.39 -7.10 -5.84
N THR A 300 16.78 -5.91 -5.74
CA THR A 300 15.34 -5.75 -5.54
C THR A 300 14.83 -4.45 -6.17
N ILE A 301 13.51 -4.22 -6.14
CA ILE A 301 12.90 -2.98 -6.64
C ILE A 301 12.55 -2.08 -5.47
N GLU A 302 13.04 -0.84 -5.49
CA GLU A 302 12.72 0.17 -4.49
C GLU A 302 11.63 1.13 -5.01
N HIS A 303 10.39 0.89 -4.59
CA HIS A 303 9.22 1.66 -5.07
C HIS A 303 9.16 3.08 -4.49
N LYS A 304 9.51 3.25 -3.20
CA LYS A 304 9.30 4.50 -2.47
C LYS A 304 10.13 5.68 -2.99
N THR A 305 11.35 5.42 -3.45
CA THR A 305 12.26 6.45 -3.96
C THR A 305 12.20 6.60 -5.47
N GLY A 306 11.50 5.70 -6.17
CA GLY A 306 11.43 5.67 -7.62
C GLY A 306 12.75 5.30 -8.30
N LYS A 307 13.72 4.75 -7.55
CA LYS A 307 15.03 4.33 -8.09
C LYS A 307 14.94 3.11 -9.00
N GLY A 308 13.84 2.35 -8.92
CA GLY A 308 13.69 1.11 -9.66
C GLY A 308 14.51 -0.02 -9.05
N ARG A 309 15.20 -0.80 -9.89
CA ARG A 309 16.05 -1.91 -9.43
C ARG A 309 17.33 -1.38 -8.80
N VAL A 310 17.62 -1.83 -7.58
CA VAL A 310 18.78 -1.47 -6.77
C VAL A 310 19.48 -2.74 -6.29
N GLU A 311 20.78 -2.64 -6.04
CA GLU A 311 21.59 -3.72 -5.47
C GLU A 311 22.11 -3.32 -4.09
N TYR A 312 22.12 -4.27 -3.19
CA TYR A 312 22.61 -4.13 -1.83
C TYR A 312 23.78 -5.10 -1.60
N LEU A 313 24.88 -4.58 -1.07
CA LEU A 313 25.98 -5.42 -0.58
C LEU A 313 25.56 -5.98 0.77
N VAL A 314 25.68 -7.30 0.93
CA VAL A 314 25.26 -8.01 2.14
C VAL A 314 26.30 -9.07 2.55
N PRO A 315 26.33 -9.52 3.80
CA PRO A 315 27.14 -10.67 4.22
C PRO A 315 26.74 -11.97 3.51
N GLU A 316 27.65 -12.92 3.40
CA GLU A 316 27.39 -14.22 2.79
C GLU A 316 26.26 -14.99 3.48
N LEU A 317 26.15 -14.89 4.80
CA LEU A 317 25.04 -15.44 5.59
C LEU A 317 23.67 -15.05 5.02
N THR A 318 23.54 -13.83 4.52
CA THR A 318 22.28 -13.35 3.91
C THR A 318 21.94 -14.13 2.64
N LEU A 319 22.94 -14.41 1.78
CA LEU A 319 22.71 -15.21 0.59
C LEU A 319 22.36 -16.65 0.94
N ASP A 320 23.05 -17.25 1.90
CA ASP A 320 22.76 -18.59 2.41
C ASP A 320 21.34 -18.70 2.93
N ALA A 321 20.89 -17.68 3.66
CA ALA A 321 19.52 -17.60 4.16
C ALA A 321 18.47 -17.48 3.04
N LEU A 322 18.75 -16.66 2.01
CA LEU A 322 17.87 -16.51 0.84
C LEU A 322 17.78 -17.82 0.03
N GLU A 323 18.92 -18.51 -0.17
CA GLU A 323 18.97 -19.81 -0.84
C GLU A 323 18.17 -20.87 -0.08
N LEU A 324 18.29 -20.87 1.25
CA LEU A 324 17.52 -21.75 2.13
C LEU A 324 16.02 -21.51 1.95
N LEU A 325 15.57 -20.25 2.08
CA LEU A 325 14.16 -19.88 1.89
C LEU A 325 13.67 -20.24 0.47
N GLY A 326 14.55 -20.10 -0.53
CA GLY A 326 14.29 -20.53 -1.90
C GLY A 326 13.85 -22.00 -1.98
N LYS A 327 14.47 -22.88 -1.20
CA LYS A 327 14.14 -24.31 -1.12
C LYS A 327 12.82 -24.55 -0.37
N TYR A 328 12.62 -23.86 0.75
CA TYR A 328 11.39 -23.98 1.55
C TYR A 328 10.15 -23.44 0.85
N SER A 329 10.28 -22.47 -0.05
CA SER A 329 9.16 -21.87 -0.80
C SER A 329 8.80 -22.59 -2.12
N VAL A 330 9.52 -23.67 -2.49
CA VAL A 330 9.29 -24.41 -3.76
C VAL A 330 7.87 -24.94 -3.87
N THR A 331 7.32 -25.50 -2.80
CA THR A 331 5.97 -26.09 -2.83
C THR A 331 4.91 -25.03 -3.12
N ILE A 332 4.98 -23.86 -2.45
CA ILE A 332 4.06 -22.74 -2.68
C ILE A 332 4.18 -22.22 -4.12
N ARG A 333 5.39 -22.14 -4.67
CA ARG A 333 5.59 -21.72 -6.06
C ARG A 333 5.00 -22.70 -7.06
N LYS A 334 5.15 -24.02 -6.83
CA LYS A 334 4.52 -25.05 -7.67
C LYS A 334 3.00 -24.93 -7.68
N GLU A 335 2.39 -24.63 -6.54
CA GLU A 335 0.95 -24.39 -6.45
C GLU A 335 0.54 -23.15 -7.25
N LEU A 336 1.29 -22.04 -7.14
CA LEU A 336 1.06 -20.85 -7.96
C LEU A 336 1.23 -21.14 -9.46
N GLU A 337 2.21 -21.93 -9.85
CA GLU A 337 2.39 -22.35 -11.26
C GLU A 337 1.21 -23.20 -11.77
N GLN A 338 0.65 -24.06 -10.91
CA GLN A 338 -0.56 -24.82 -11.25
C GLN A 338 -1.77 -23.89 -11.39
N GLU A 339 -1.93 -22.92 -10.47
CA GLU A 339 -2.97 -21.92 -10.54
C GLU A 339 -2.84 -21.06 -11.81
N ILE A 340 -1.63 -20.61 -12.17
CA ILE A 340 -1.37 -19.87 -13.41
C ILE A 340 -1.80 -20.69 -14.64
N ARG A 341 -1.43 -21.97 -14.68
CA ARG A 341 -1.83 -22.87 -15.77
C ARG A 341 -3.34 -23.06 -15.85
N TYR A 342 -4.00 -23.18 -14.71
CA TYR A 342 -5.45 -23.29 -14.65
C TYR A 342 -6.11 -21.99 -15.16
N LEU A 343 -5.78 -20.85 -14.56
CA LEU A 343 -6.33 -19.55 -14.94
C LEU A 343 -6.03 -19.14 -16.39
N SER A 344 -4.90 -19.57 -16.95
CA SER A 344 -4.57 -19.30 -18.36
C SER A 344 -5.40 -20.10 -19.36
N ARG A 345 -6.06 -21.18 -18.93
CA ARG A 345 -6.88 -22.05 -19.80
C ARG A 345 -8.38 -21.77 -19.72
N ILE A 346 -8.82 -21.23 -18.60
CA ILE A 346 -10.23 -21.00 -18.31
C ILE A 346 -10.44 -19.50 -18.33
N ALA A 347 -11.36 -19.03 -19.15
CA ALA A 347 -11.88 -17.65 -19.06
C ALA A 347 -13.05 -17.66 -18.10
N ASP A 348 -13.14 -16.65 -17.23
CA ASP A 348 -14.34 -16.38 -16.45
C ASP A 348 -15.16 -15.28 -17.18
N PRO A 349 -16.22 -15.65 -17.92
CA PRO A 349 -17.01 -14.69 -18.68
C PRO A 349 -17.84 -13.77 -17.77
N ASP A 350 -18.17 -14.21 -16.56
CA ASP A 350 -18.99 -13.44 -15.61
C ASP A 350 -18.16 -12.38 -14.89
N ASN A 351 -16.86 -12.66 -14.63
CA ASN A 351 -15.95 -11.76 -13.94
C ASN A 351 -14.56 -11.66 -14.62
N PRO A 352 -14.48 -11.21 -15.87
CA PRO A 352 -13.22 -11.22 -16.62
C PRO A 352 -12.13 -10.36 -15.99
N ALA A 353 -12.50 -9.26 -15.34
CA ALA A 353 -11.54 -8.38 -14.67
C ALA A 353 -10.92 -9.04 -13.43
N GLU A 354 -11.72 -9.69 -12.58
CA GLU A 354 -11.25 -10.39 -11.39
C GLU A 354 -10.34 -11.56 -11.76
N HIS A 355 -10.75 -12.33 -12.77
CA HIS A 355 -9.96 -13.42 -13.34
C HIS A 355 -8.57 -12.94 -13.79
N LEU A 356 -8.52 -11.87 -14.58
CA LEU A 356 -7.27 -11.31 -15.08
C LEU A 356 -6.37 -10.79 -13.94
N LEU A 357 -6.94 -10.06 -12.98
CA LEU A 357 -6.20 -9.57 -11.81
C LEU A 357 -5.65 -10.71 -10.95
N ARG A 358 -6.40 -11.81 -10.82
CA ARG A 358 -5.96 -13.01 -10.11
C ARG A 358 -4.80 -13.69 -10.83
N LEU A 359 -4.92 -13.86 -12.14
CA LEU A 359 -3.86 -14.44 -12.98
C LEU A 359 -2.55 -13.63 -12.88
N GLU A 360 -2.63 -12.31 -13.02
CA GLU A 360 -1.46 -11.44 -12.94
C GLU A 360 -0.84 -11.41 -11.53
N LYS A 361 -1.69 -11.47 -10.51
CA LYS A 361 -1.21 -11.61 -9.14
C LYS A 361 -0.45 -12.92 -8.95
N ALA A 362 -0.98 -14.05 -9.42
CA ALA A 362 -0.32 -15.34 -9.34
C ALA A 362 1.01 -15.36 -10.12
N ARG A 363 1.06 -14.76 -11.32
CA ARG A 363 2.29 -14.57 -12.11
C ARG A 363 3.34 -13.74 -11.39
N THR A 364 2.92 -12.70 -10.70
CA THR A 364 3.80 -11.81 -9.92
C THR A 364 4.32 -12.51 -8.68
N ASP A 365 3.42 -13.15 -7.91
CA ASP A 365 3.76 -13.82 -6.67
C ASP A 365 4.66 -15.04 -6.92
N SER A 366 4.50 -15.78 -8.04
CA SER A 366 5.34 -16.94 -8.37
C SER A 366 6.82 -16.60 -8.52
N LYS A 367 7.16 -15.35 -8.80
CA LYS A 367 8.55 -14.86 -8.89
C LYS A 367 9.13 -14.48 -7.53
N LYS A 368 8.29 -14.24 -6.51
CA LYS A 368 8.73 -13.78 -5.19
C LYS A 368 9.30 -14.89 -4.35
N LEU A 369 10.23 -14.50 -3.47
CA LEU A 369 10.85 -15.41 -2.52
C LEU A 369 10.04 -15.56 -1.24
N PHE A 370 9.56 -14.44 -0.70
CA PHE A 370 8.81 -14.36 0.56
C PHE A 370 7.32 -14.61 0.33
N LEU A 371 6.94 -15.89 0.34
CA LEU A 371 5.57 -16.34 0.10
C LEU A 371 4.92 -16.86 1.39
N GLU A 372 3.60 -16.71 1.48
CA GLU A 372 2.78 -17.26 2.54
C GLU A 372 1.48 -17.81 1.96
N ARG A 373 1.06 -19.00 2.43
CA ARG A 373 -0.29 -19.48 2.19
C ARG A 373 -1.25 -18.72 3.10
N HIS A 374 -2.20 -17.99 2.53
CA HIS A 374 -3.35 -17.56 3.31
C HIS A 374 -4.23 -18.78 3.56
N ALA A 375 -4.53 -19.04 4.84
CA ALA A 375 -5.59 -19.98 5.18
C ALA A 375 -6.86 -19.55 4.41
N PRO A 376 -7.58 -20.46 3.74
CA PRO A 376 -8.80 -20.11 3.07
C PRO A 376 -9.76 -19.53 4.11
N ARG A 377 -9.94 -18.21 4.09
CA ARG A 377 -11.08 -17.60 4.76
C ARG A 377 -12.28 -18.18 4.05
N GLY A 378 -13.11 -18.87 4.82
CA GLY A 378 -14.20 -19.73 4.38
C GLY A 378 -14.88 -19.26 3.10
N LYS A 379 -15.25 -20.22 2.29
CA LYS A 379 -16.01 -20.01 1.06
C LYS A 379 -17.13 -19.01 1.33
N PHE A 380 -17.09 -17.90 0.61
CA PHE A 380 -18.26 -17.07 0.41
C PHE A 380 -18.88 -17.42 -0.93
#